data_46ca2a3cdc16f4c1c01e23b212f007af
#
_entry.id   46ca2a3cdc16f4c1c01e23b212f007af
#
_cell.length_a   1.000
_cell.length_b   1.000
_cell.length_c   1.000
_cell.angle_alpha   90.00
_cell.angle_beta   90.00
_cell.angle_gamma   90.00
#
_symmetry.space_group_name_H-M   'P 1'
#
loop_
_entity.id
_entity.type
_entity.pdbx_description
1 polymer ?
#
loop_
_entity_poly.entity_id
_entity_poly.type
_entity_poly.pdbx_seq_one_letter_code
_entity_poly.pdbx_strand_id
1 'polypeptide(L)'
;MALPNGAGGYQLGDGNVGEAQLSIQGAPTALSADVTLTAAQLANGLFTVDSGGDITATLPTVALLEATVSSAKINSSFDIAVVNVDASYQVTFAAGTGWTIVGDAVVLEATSGQFRARKTGDTTWTLYRVA
;
A
#
# COMPACT_ATOMS: atom_id res chain seq x y z
N MET A 1 -8.33 -1.51 -27.93
CA MET A 1 -8.08 -1.09 -28.29
C MET A 1 -7.72 -0.73 -28.63
N ALA A 2 -7.43 -0.99 -28.41
CA ALA A 2 -7.04 -0.57 -28.80
C ALA A 2 -6.57 -0.17 -29.16
N LEU A 3 -6.20 -0.37 -29.17
CA LEU A 3 -5.71 0.08 -29.77
C LEU A 3 -5.99 0.30 -30.59
N PRO A 4 -6.44 0.63 -30.75
CA PRO A 4 -6.59 0.73 -31.66
C PRO A 4 -6.34 1.24 -32.30
N ASN A 5 -6.03 1.05 -32.27
CA ASN A 5 -5.62 1.27 -33.00
C ASN A 5 -5.42 1.20 -33.69
N GLY A 6 -5.61 1.13 -33.75
CA GLY A 6 -5.40 0.84 -34.36
C GLY A 6 -4.71 0.21 -34.31
N ALA A 7 -4.23 0.12 -35.28
CA ALA A 7 -3.47 -0.59 -34.77
C ALA A 7 -3.38 -0.61 -33.45
N GLY A 8 -3.78 -0.62 -33.51
CA GLY A 8 -3.82 -0.70 -32.52
C GLY A 8 -3.81 -0.60 -31.19
N GLY A 9 -3.20 -0.09 -30.89
CA GLY A 9 -3.00 0.12 -29.45
C GLY A 9 -4.23 0.64 -28.79
N TYR A 10 -4.50 0.13 -27.61
CA TYR A 10 -5.53 0.67 -26.77
C TYR A 10 -4.95 1.80 -25.91
N GLN A 11 -5.55 2.96 -25.97
CA GLN A 11 -5.07 4.11 -25.22
C GLN A 11 -6.07 4.46 -24.11
N LEU A 12 -5.63 4.33 -22.87
CA LEU A 12 -6.44 4.67 -21.71
C LEU A 12 -6.73 6.19 -21.71
N GLY A 13 -8.00 6.52 -21.60
CA GLY A 13 -8.45 7.91 -21.54
C GLY A 13 -8.46 8.65 -22.84
N ASP A 14 -7.94 8.07 -23.92
CA ASP A 14 -7.95 8.73 -25.20
C ASP A 14 -9.34 8.62 -25.85
N GLY A 15 -9.95 9.75 -26.13
CA GLY A 15 -11.30 9.79 -26.66
C GLY A 15 -12.40 9.43 -25.64
N ASN A 16 -12.05 9.19 -24.41
CA ASN A 16 -12.97 8.75 -23.36
C ASN A 16 -13.24 9.84 -22.33
N VAL A 17 -13.52 11.04 -22.80
CA VAL A 17 -13.84 12.17 -21.93
C VAL A 17 -15.11 11.85 -21.14
N GLY A 18 -15.01 11.93 -19.83
CA GLY A 18 -16.12 11.63 -18.94
C GLY A 18 -16.22 10.19 -18.48
N GLU A 19 -15.39 9.29 -19.00
CA GLU A 19 -15.32 7.92 -18.53
C GLU A 19 -14.26 7.77 -17.43
N ALA A 20 -14.53 6.92 -16.44
CA ALA A 20 -13.59 6.61 -15.39
C ALA A 20 -12.51 5.68 -15.91
N GLN A 21 -11.27 5.94 -15.53
CA GLN A 21 -10.17 5.00 -15.72
C GLN A 21 -10.20 4.01 -14.57
N LEU A 22 -10.43 2.74 -14.88
CA LEU A 22 -10.58 1.71 -13.86
C LEU A 22 -9.24 1.02 -13.62
N SER A 23 -8.98 0.73 -12.35
CA SER A 23 -7.89 -0.12 -11.92
C SER A 23 -8.46 -1.24 -11.05
N ILE A 24 -7.63 -2.23 -10.75
CA ILE A 24 -8.05 -3.37 -9.92
C ILE A 24 -7.56 -3.13 -8.49
N GLN A 25 -8.47 -3.25 -7.54
CA GLN A 25 -8.17 -3.21 -6.12
C GLN A 25 -8.78 -4.45 -5.46
N GLY A 26 -7.95 -5.24 -4.81
CA GLY A 26 -8.43 -6.36 -4.01
C GLY A 26 -9.22 -5.88 -2.79
N ALA A 27 -9.95 -6.79 -2.18
CA ALA A 27 -10.68 -6.48 -0.95
C ALA A 27 -9.71 -6.00 0.14
N PRO A 28 -10.13 -5.09 1.01
CA PRO A 28 -9.24 -4.59 2.07
C PRO A 28 -8.88 -5.71 3.05
N THR A 29 -7.65 -5.65 3.55
CA THR A 29 -7.21 -6.50 4.66
C THR A 29 -7.71 -5.90 5.96
N ALA A 30 -8.47 -6.67 6.73
CA ALA A 30 -8.97 -6.23 8.01
C ALA A 30 -7.93 -6.50 9.10
N LEU A 31 -7.62 -5.48 9.89
CA LEU A 31 -6.68 -5.57 11.01
C LEU A 31 -7.44 -5.39 12.32
N SER A 32 -7.29 -6.32 13.25
CA SER A 32 -7.97 -6.29 14.54
C SER A 32 -7.05 -6.55 15.73
N ALA A 33 -5.79 -6.89 15.49
CA ALA A 33 -4.80 -7.19 16.53
C ALA A 33 -3.40 -6.96 15.96
N ASP A 34 -2.39 -6.99 16.83
CA ASP A 34 -0.99 -6.95 16.41
C ASP A 34 -0.73 -8.04 15.39
N VAL A 35 -0.05 -7.70 14.31
CA VAL A 35 0.18 -8.62 13.20
C VAL A 35 1.44 -8.23 12.44
N THR A 36 2.08 -9.23 11.86
CA THR A 36 3.08 -9.03 10.81
C THR A 36 2.38 -9.21 9.48
N LEU A 37 2.38 -8.16 8.67
CA LEU A 37 1.71 -8.18 7.37
C LEU A 37 2.44 -9.13 6.41
N THR A 38 1.68 -9.76 5.53
CA THR A 38 2.29 -10.51 4.43
C THR A 38 2.62 -9.56 3.27
N ALA A 39 3.54 -9.98 2.42
CA ALA A 39 3.89 -9.19 1.23
C ALA A 39 2.69 -9.00 0.30
N ALA A 40 1.84 -10.02 0.17
CA ALA A 40 0.63 -9.94 -0.65
C ALA A 40 -0.36 -8.92 -0.09
N GLN A 41 -0.54 -8.88 1.22
CA GLN A 41 -1.39 -7.88 1.87
C GLN A 41 -0.86 -6.47 1.65
N LEU A 42 0.45 -6.29 1.81
CA LEU A 42 1.07 -4.98 1.59
C LEU A 42 0.95 -4.53 0.14
N ALA A 43 1.19 -5.43 -0.81
CA ALA A 43 1.08 -5.13 -2.24
C ALA A 43 -0.37 -4.83 -2.65
N ASN A 44 -1.37 -5.41 -1.98
CA ASN A 44 -2.76 -5.07 -2.19
C ASN A 44 -3.05 -3.61 -1.80
N GLY A 45 -2.39 -3.11 -0.77
CA GLY A 45 -2.33 -1.69 -0.46
C GLY A 45 -3.58 -1.07 0.15
N LEU A 46 -4.52 -1.87 0.65
CA LEU A 46 -5.72 -1.34 1.29
C LEU A 46 -6.00 -2.10 2.59
N PHE A 47 -6.07 -1.35 3.68
CA PHE A 47 -6.32 -1.89 5.01
C PHE A 47 -7.47 -1.19 5.68
N THR A 48 -8.25 -1.95 6.45
CA THR A 48 -9.23 -1.40 7.38
C THR A 48 -8.87 -1.84 8.78
N VAL A 49 -9.06 -0.98 9.76
CA VAL A 49 -8.69 -1.24 11.15
C VAL A 49 -9.91 -1.08 12.03
N ASP A 50 -10.21 -2.10 12.80
CA ASP A 50 -11.23 -2.08 13.84
C ASP A 50 -10.77 -3.05 14.94
N SER A 51 -10.23 -2.52 16.01
CA SER A 51 -9.51 -3.30 17.01
C SER A 51 -10.04 -3.06 18.42
N GLY A 52 -9.68 -3.95 19.32
CA GLY A 52 -10.04 -3.82 20.73
C GLY A 52 -8.99 -3.10 21.57
N GLY A 53 -7.95 -2.54 20.95
CA GLY A 53 -6.86 -1.83 21.60
C GLY A 53 -5.94 -1.23 20.54
N ASP A 54 -4.95 -0.46 20.98
CA ASP A 54 -3.91 0.00 20.05
C ASP A 54 -3.16 -1.20 19.50
N ILE A 55 -2.94 -1.20 18.18
CA ILE A 55 -2.28 -2.31 17.51
C ILE A 55 -1.06 -1.85 16.73
N THR A 56 -0.15 -2.79 16.51
CA THR A 56 1.05 -2.60 15.70
C THR A 56 0.97 -3.54 14.50
N ALA A 57 1.09 -2.98 13.30
CA ALA A 57 1.19 -3.74 12.06
C ALA A 57 2.65 -3.68 11.59
N THR A 58 3.36 -4.80 11.68
CA THR A 58 4.75 -4.89 11.27
C THR A 58 4.83 -5.20 9.79
N LEU A 59 5.64 -4.44 9.06
CA LEU A 59 5.86 -4.66 7.63
C LEU A 59 6.57 -6.00 7.41
N PRO A 60 6.27 -6.69 6.30
CA PRO A 60 7.00 -7.92 5.95
C PRO A 60 8.47 -7.58 5.67
N THR A 61 9.36 -8.55 5.78
CA THR A 61 10.75 -8.33 5.40
C THR A 61 10.83 -7.91 3.93
N VAL A 62 11.83 -7.11 3.60
CA VAL A 62 12.04 -6.68 2.20
C VAL A 62 12.27 -7.89 1.30
N ALA A 63 12.92 -8.94 1.79
CA ALA A 63 13.12 -10.17 1.02
C ALA A 63 11.79 -10.79 0.59
N LEU A 64 10.79 -10.85 1.49
CA LEU A 64 9.46 -11.36 1.17
C LEU A 64 8.71 -10.44 0.21
N LEU A 65 8.84 -9.13 0.40
CA LEU A 65 8.21 -8.16 -0.50
C LEU A 65 8.78 -8.29 -1.91
N GLU A 66 10.10 -8.40 -2.05
CA GLU A 66 10.74 -8.48 -3.37
C GLU A 66 10.45 -9.80 -4.07
N ALA A 67 10.16 -10.85 -3.33
CA ALA A 67 9.69 -12.09 -3.92
C ALA A 67 8.30 -11.92 -4.57
N THR A 68 7.48 -11.04 -4.03
CA THR A 68 6.14 -10.73 -4.55
C THR A 68 6.20 -9.71 -5.69
N VAL A 69 7.05 -8.70 -5.57
CA VAL A 69 7.23 -7.64 -6.58
C VAL A 69 8.60 -7.76 -7.24
N SER A 70 8.87 -8.92 -7.82
CA SER A 70 10.20 -9.30 -8.30
C SER A 70 10.75 -8.43 -9.45
N SER A 71 9.89 -7.67 -10.12
CA SER A 71 10.30 -6.74 -11.16
C SER A 71 10.66 -5.35 -10.64
N ALA A 72 10.57 -5.13 -9.34
CA ALA A 72 10.85 -3.82 -8.76
C ALA A 72 12.31 -3.42 -8.95
N LYS A 73 12.50 -2.18 -9.36
CA LYS A 73 13.81 -1.53 -9.54
C LYS A 73 13.92 -0.38 -8.56
N ILE A 74 15.11 0.13 -8.38
CA ILE A 74 15.31 1.35 -7.57
C ILE A 74 14.36 2.43 -8.06
N ASN A 75 13.65 3.05 -7.13
CA ASN A 75 12.58 4.04 -7.33
C ASN A 75 11.24 3.46 -7.76
N SER A 76 11.08 2.15 -7.91
CA SER A 76 9.75 1.56 -8.01
C SER A 76 8.96 1.85 -6.75
N SER A 77 7.70 2.17 -6.89
CA SER A 77 6.86 2.56 -5.75
C SER A 77 5.42 2.06 -5.91
N PHE A 78 4.74 1.95 -4.78
CA PHE A 78 3.30 1.70 -4.75
C PHE A 78 2.68 2.37 -3.53
N ASP A 79 1.38 2.61 -3.58
CA ASP A 79 0.65 3.31 -2.53
C ASP A 79 -0.07 2.33 -1.61
N ILE A 80 -0.21 2.73 -0.36
CA ILE A 80 -0.90 1.99 0.69
C ILE A 80 -1.86 2.94 1.38
N ALA A 81 -3.12 2.55 1.46
CA ALA A 81 -4.15 3.31 2.15
C ALA A 81 -4.63 2.53 3.37
N VAL A 82 -4.81 3.24 4.47
CA VAL A 82 -5.31 2.67 5.73
C VAL A 82 -6.51 3.47 6.16
N VAL A 83 -7.64 2.79 6.37
CA VAL A 83 -8.86 3.39 6.88
C VAL A 83 -9.08 2.83 8.29
N ASN A 84 -8.87 3.66 9.29
CA ASN A 84 -9.11 3.28 10.68
C ASN A 84 -10.54 3.67 11.06
N VAL A 85 -11.41 2.69 11.14
CA VAL A 85 -12.82 2.90 11.50
C VAL A 85 -13.06 2.78 13.00
N ASP A 86 -12.04 2.41 13.78
CA ASP A 86 -12.15 2.33 15.21
C ASP A 86 -12.35 3.72 15.81
N ALA A 87 -13.20 3.82 16.80
CA ALA A 87 -13.52 5.11 17.43
C ALA A 87 -12.55 5.48 18.56
N SER A 88 -11.69 4.55 19.00
CA SER A 88 -10.91 4.72 20.22
C SER A 88 -9.44 4.34 20.10
N TYR A 89 -9.07 3.53 19.14
CA TYR A 89 -7.74 2.93 19.09
C TYR A 89 -7.03 3.20 17.78
N GLN A 90 -5.72 3.28 17.84
CA GLN A 90 -4.86 3.60 16.71
C GLN A 90 -4.11 2.38 16.20
N VAL A 91 -3.60 2.47 14.97
CA VAL A 91 -2.67 1.50 14.41
C VAL A 91 -1.35 2.18 14.15
N THR A 92 -0.25 1.49 14.47
CA THR A 92 1.11 1.97 14.21
C THR A 92 1.79 0.97 13.30
N PHE A 93 2.37 1.44 12.20
CA PHE A 93 3.22 0.61 11.38
C PHE A 93 4.62 0.50 12.00
N ALA A 94 5.16 -0.70 12.01
CA ALA A 94 6.52 -0.96 12.46
C ALA A 94 7.36 -1.46 11.29
N ALA A 95 8.61 -1.02 11.23
CA ALA A 95 9.54 -1.44 10.19
C ALA A 95 9.90 -2.92 10.35
N GLY A 96 9.83 -3.66 9.26
CA GLY A 96 10.45 -4.97 9.16
C GLY A 96 11.90 -4.84 8.70
N THR A 97 12.59 -5.97 8.55
CA THR A 97 13.98 -5.98 8.09
C THR A 97 14.09 -5.35 6.70
N GLY A 98 14.95 -4.37 6.56
CA GLY A 98 15.21 -3.65 5.31
C GLY A 98 14.36 -2.42 5.10
N TRP A 99 13.42 -2.13 5.98
CA TRP A 99 12.54 -0.97 5.89
C TRP A 99 13.02 0.20 6.73
N THR A 100 12.76 1.40 6.22
CA THR A 100 12.84 2.66 6.96
C THR A 100 11.48 3.33 6.84
N ILE A 101 11.00 3.94 7.91
CA ILE A 101 9.74 4.69 7.89
C ILE A 101 10.06 6.18 8.04
N VAL A 102 9.52 6.98 7.13
CA VAL A 102 9.69 8.43 7.13
C VAL A 102 8.32 9.06 7.32
N GLY A 103 8.20 9.92 8.31
CA GLY A 103 6.95 10.56 8.69
C GLY A 103 6.25 9.80 9.79
N ASP A 104 4.99 10.16 10.04
CA ASP A 104 4.22 9.57 11.11
C ASP A 104 3.73 8.17 10.73
N ALA A 105 4.11 7.18 11.51
CA ALA A 105 3.71 5.79 11.31
C ALA A 105 2.35 5.46 11.91
N VAL A 106 1.74 6.41 12.61
CA VAL A 106 0.48 6.19 13.34
C VAL A 106 -0.70 6.66 12.49
N VAL A 107 -1.74 5.82 12.42
CA VAL A 107 -3.04 6.23 11.91
C VAL A 107 -4.00 6.27 13.11
N LEU A 108 -4.40 7.46 13.48
CA LEU A 108 -5.22 7.69 14.66
C LEU A 108 -6.64 7.13 14.47
N GLU A 109 -7.34 6.96 15.58
CA GLU A 109 -8.73 6.53 15.59
C GLU A 109 -9.61 7.44 14.73
N ALA A 110 -10.57 6.85 14.06
CA ALA A 110 -11.54 7.54 13.22
C ALA A 110 -10.90 8.40 12.10
N THR A 111 -9.68 8.06 11.68
CA THR A 111 -8.99 8.76 10.58
C THR A 111 -8.50 7.76 9.53
N SER A 112 -7.96 8.28 8.46
CA SER A 112 -7.30 7.48 7.43
C SER A 112 -5.91 8.03 7.17
N GLY A 113 -5.04 7.18 6.65
CA GLY A 113 -3.70 7.58 6.27
C GLY A 113 -3.31 6.98 4.95
N GLN A 114 -2.46 7.68 4.23
CA GLN A 114 -1.90 7.19 2.98
C GLN A 114 -0.39 7.20 3.03
N PHE A 115 0.18 6.10 2.58
CA PHE A 115 1.62 5.88 2.58
C PHE A 115 2.08 5.53 1.17
N ARG A 116 3.34 5.77 0.92
CA ARG A 116 4.00 5.33 -0.32
C ARG A 116 5.23 4.52 0.03
N ALA A 117 5.33 3.33 -0.53
CA ALA A 117 6.51 2.48 -0.41
C ALA A 117 7.38 2.69 -1.65
N ARG A 118 8.67 2.92 -1.47
CA ARG A 118 9.63 3.13 -2.55
C ARG A 118 10.87 2.29 -2.32
N LYS A 119 11.32 1.60 -3.36
CA LYS A 119 12.59 0.86 -3.32
C LYS A 119 13.75 1.85 -3.38
N THR A 120 14.58 1.84 -2.34
CA THR A 120 15.69 2.80 -2.22
C THR A 120 17.04 2.20 -2.54
N GLY A 121 17.17 0.89 -2.50
CA GLY A 121 18.42 0.18 -2.77
C GLY A 121 18.16 -1.28 -3.08
N ASP A 122 19.21 -2.06 -3.18
CA ASP A 122 19.14 -3.46 -3.60
C ASP A 122 18.28 -4.32 -2.68
N THR A 123 18.36 -4.08 -1.38
CA THR A 123 17.60 -4.82 -0.37
C THR A 123 16.90 -3.89 0.62
N THR A 124 16.60 -2.67 0.21
CA THR A 124 16.05 -1.65 1.11
C THR A 124 14.86 -0.95 0.49
N TRP A 125 13.87 -0.67 1.33
CA TRP A 125 12.68 0.09 0.98
C TRP A 125 12.39 1.13 2.06
N THR A 126 11.73 2.18 1.67
CA THR A 126 11.26 3.23 2.60
C THR A 126 9.77 3.41 2.46
N LEU A 127 9.09 3.50 3.59
CA LEU A 127 7.67 3.83 3.67
C LEU A 127 7.53 5.28 4.07
N TYR A 128 6.87 6.08 3.23
CA TYR A 128 6.64 7.50 3.48
C TYR A 128 5.18 7.73 3.88
N ARG A 129 4.96 8.51 4.92
CA ARG A 129 3.63 9.03 5.21
C ARG A 129 3.36 10.22 4.29
N VAL A 130 2.37 10.11 3.41
CA VAL A 130 2.10 11.18 2.42
C VAL A 130 0.81 11.94 2.70
N ALA A 131 -0.09 11.36 3.48
CA ALA A 131 -1.33 12.05 3.84
C ALA A 131 -1.93 11.55 5.16
#